data_52865ab13d8be6e990f7ee7ac9f9eb9c
#
_entry.id   52865ab13d8be6e990f7ee7ac9f9eb9c
#
_cell.length_a   1.000
_cell.length_b   1.000
_cell.length_c   1.000
_cell.angle_alpha   90.00
_cell.angle_beta   90.00
_cell.angle_gamma   90.00
#
_symmetry.space_group_name_H-M   'P 1'
#
loop_
_entity.id
_entity.type
_entity.pdbx_description
1 polymer ?
#
loop_
_entity_poly.entity_id
_entity_poly.type
_entity_poly.pdbx_seq_one_letter_code
_entity_poly.pdbx_strand_id
1 'polypeptide(L)'
;MLRKQMQSLIALFALLFVMLPFHQVTAAEPINEIRQLVKQYYIDDVPQSVLEGKTGKEITDRLDAHSVYMSKQEYESFINGIEQRIVGIGVVLEESSEGIKVISVITDGPAFKAGILPGDVITHVDGTSLKGKSVQAAVPLISGKEDTVVSLTIKREKTDRPIQMTIRRAEIHLPTVEYEMLGGNIGYIRLNSFATDSGKEMASAIQSLAGAEGFIVDIRNNGGGYITAAQDIAGFFPGVEQAFQLREKNKQPTIYPSVKQKQNIDRPVSLLINEFSASASEMLAVNLKEQQAALLYGRNSYGKGTMQSMYAFNDGSVLKLTTARFYSPKGIAVDKVGVAPDVSTPENEELTTAHYDQLLSKLEGYSAFPSLENVKTTKTFTVSLTKEMDWRQLGTHSVQLIEIGGKESSVRLEVKNGKTIEVIPNAPLQSGKEYLLIIHPEWKDKSGRSVTKGIYLQVTVK
;
A
#
# COMPACT_ATOMS: atom_id res chain seq x y z
N MET A 1 -69.91 -19.83 -61.05
CA MET A 1 -68.99 -19.65 -62.21
C MET A 1 -68.38 -18.27 -62.07
N LEU A 2 -67.23 -18.02 -61.92
CA LEU A 2 -65.90 -18.48 -62.31
C LEU A 2 -64.87 -18.20 -61.24
N ARG A 3 -64.23 -19.27 -60.80
CA ARG A 3 -62.85 -19.21 -60.29
C ARG A 3 -61.94 -19.05 -61.47
N LYS A 4 -61.04 -18.13 -61.46
CA LYS A 4 -59.63 -18.39 -61.88
C LYS A 4 -58.80 -17.11 -61.86
N GLN A 5 -57.69 -17.25 -61.19
CA GLN A 5 -56.38 -16.67 -61.44
C GLN A 5 -56.16 -15.20 -61.00
N MET A 6 -55.69 -15.12 -59.77
CA MET A 6 -54.81 -14.07 -59.32
C MET A 6 -53.47 -14.77 -59.02
N GLN A 7 -52.64 -14.86 -60.04
CA GLN A 7 -51.23 -15.25 -59.88
C GLN A 7 -50.41 -13.97 -59.68
N SER A 8 -49.81 -13.88 -58.51
CA SER A 8 -48.44 -13.47 -58.23
C SER A 8 -47.83 -12.34 -59.07
N LEU A 9 -47.77 -11.17 -58.46
CA LEU A 9 -46.67 -10.25 -58.67
C LEU A 9 -46.06 -9.96 -57.28
N ILE A 10 -45.14 -10.84 -56.88
CA ILE A 10 -44.23 -10.54 -55.77
C ILE A 10 -43.14 -9.63 -56.37
N ALA A 11 -43.31 -8.33 -56.17
CA ALA A 11 -42.28 -7.37 -56.41
C ALA A 11 -41.19 -7.55 -55.32
N LEU A 12 -40.07 -8.09 -55.73
CA LEU A 12 -38.83 -8.23 -54.98
C LEU A 12 -38.26 -6.81 -54.72
N PHE A 13 -38.66 -6.19 -53.65
CA PHE A 13 -37.96 -5.01 -53.14
C PHE A 13 -36.66 -5.50 -52.52
N ALA A 14 -35.59 -5.56 -53.29
CA ALA A 14 -34.21 -5.66 -52.80
C ALA A 14 -33.91 -4.34 -52.09
N LEU A 15 -34.10 -4.33 -50.74
CA LEU A 15 -33.59 -3.26 -49.88
C LEU A 15 -32.07 -3.36 -49.95
N LEU A 16 -31.46 -2.54 -50.80
CA LEU A 16 -30.02 -2.26 -50.75
C LEU A 16 -29.74 -1.56 -49.40
N PHE A 17 -29.38 -2.35 -48.38
CA PHE A 17 -28.81 -1.82 -47.16
C PHE A 17 -27.41 -1.31 -47.52
N VAL A 18 -27.32 -0.05 -47.95
CA VAL A 18 -26.03 0.64 -47.99
C VAL A 18 -25.56 0.70 -46.57
N MET A 19 -24.65 -0.19 -46.19
CA MET A 19 -23.85 -0.04 -44.98
C MET A 19 -23.01 1.24 -45.17
N LEU A 20 -23.57 2.37 -44.83
CA LEU A 20 -22.78 3.55 -44.55
C LEU A 20 -21.87 3.14 -43.39
N PRO A 21 -20.54 3.31 -43.53
CA PRO A 21 -19.67 3.11 -42.39
C PRO A 21 -20.18 4.09 -41.33
N PHE A 22 -20.58 3.54 -40.17
CA PHE A 22 -20.76 4.36 -38.99
C PHE A 22 -19.37 4.95 -38.68
N HIS A 23 -19.10 6.12 -39.22
CA HIS A 23 -18.04 6.94 -38.70
C HIS A 23 -18.52 7.27 -37.28
N GLN A 24 -17.89 6.66 -36.28
CA GLN A 24 -17.92 7.22 -34.95
C GLN A 24 -17.43 8.69 -35.12
N VAL A 25 -18.36 9.61 -35.00
CA VAL A 25 -18.01 11.02 -34.87
C VAL A 25 -17.31 11.12 -33.52
N THR A 26 -16.00 10.95 -33.53
CA THR A 26 -15.18 11.34 -32.39
C THR A 26 -15.40 12.81 -32.24
N ALA A 27 -16.04 13.22 -31.13
CA ALA A 27 -16.18 14.61 -30.80
C ALA A 27 -14.80 15.28 -30.92
N ALA A 28 -14.73 16.41 -31.63
CA ALA A 28 -13.48 17.13 -31.78
C ALA A 28 -12.94 17.51 -30.39
N GLU A 29 -11.65 17.27 -30.16
CA GLU A 29 -11.01 17.66 -28.89
C GLU A 29 -11.33 19.13 -28.54
N PRO A 30 -11.58 19.43 -27.24
CA PRO A 30 -11.93 20.79 -26.80
C PRO A 30 -10.70 21.71 -26.73
N ILE A 31 -9.94 21.78 -27.84
CA ILE A 31 -8.61 22.38 -27.90
C ILE A 31 -8.59 23.86 -27.48
N ASN A 32 -9.62 24.63 -27.82
CA ASN A 32 -9.70 26.06 -27.46
C ASN A 32 -9.92 26.24 -25.95
N GLU A 33 -10.72 25.36 -25.34
CA GLU A 33 -10.95 25.35 -23.90
C GLU A 33 -9.68 24.95 -23.15
N ILE A 34 -8.96 23.92 -23.64
CA ILE A 34 -7.65 23.51 -23.10
C ILE A 34 -6.66 24.70 -23.13
N ARG A 35 -6.55 25.40 -24.24
CA ARG A 35 -5.68 26.59 -24.35
C ARG A 35 -6.03 27.67 -23.34
N GLN A 36 -7.32 27.92 -23.12
CA GLN A 36 -7.79 28.92 -22.15
C GLN A 36 -7.44 28.47 -20.72
N LEU A 37 -7.72 27.21 -20.35
CA LEU A 37 -7.40 26.66 -19.03
C LEU A 37 -5.90 26.72 -18.76
N VAL A 38 -5.07 26.31 -19.71
CA VAL A 38 -3.61 26.34 -19.58
C VAL A 38 -3.13 27.79 -19.41
N LYS A 39 -3.58 28.73 -20.23
CA LYS A 39 -3.19 30.13 -20.11
C LYS A 39 -3.57 30.73 -18.76
N GLN A 40 -4.74 30.37 -18.24
CA GLN A 40 -5.32 30.97 -17.04
C GLN A 40 -4.79 30.34 -15.74
N TYR A 41 -4.63 29.02 -15.70
CA TYR A 41 -4.46 28.29 -14.46
C TYR A 41 -3.13 27.55 -14.32
N TYR A 42 -2.38 27.34 -15.42
CA TYR A 42 -1.06 26.69 -15.28
C TYR A 42 -0.15 27.53 -14.38
N ILE A 43 0.56 26.87 -13.48
CA ILE A 43 1.33 27.53 -12.41
C ILE A 43 2.41 28.47 -12.91
N ASP A 44 3.05 28.15 -14.03
CA ASP A 44 4.10 28.98 -14.63
C ASP A 44 3.59 29.77 -15.84
N ASP A 45 4.40 30.71 -16.35
CA ASP A 45 4.07 31.43 -17.57
C ASP A 45 4.25 30.52 -18.79
N VAL A 46 3.29 30.58 -19.70
CA VAL A 46 3.24 29.71 -20.87
C VAL A 46 3.54 30.51 -22.12
N PRO A 47 4.62 30.21 -22.86
CA PRO A 47 4.89 30.83 -24.17
C PRO A 47 3.76 30.55 -25.17
N GLN A 48 3.49 31.48 -26.06
CA GLN A 48 2.46 31.33 -27.10
C GLN A 48 2.65 30.07 -27.96
N SER A 49 3.90 29.70 -28.24
CA SER A 49 4.26 28.48 -29.00
C SER A 49 3.76 27.18 -28.39
N VAL A 50 3.60 27.12 -27.05
CA VAL A 50 3.01 25.95 -26.37
C VAL A 50 1.53 25.83 -26.70
N LEU A 51 0.82 26.99 -26.74
CA LEU A 51 -0.62 27.05 -27.02
C LEU A 51 -0.97 26.80 -28.50
N GLU A 52 0.02 26.76 -29.38
CA GLU A 52 -0.15 26.44 -30.82
C GLU A 52 -0.25 24.94 -31.12
N GLY A 53 -0.09 24.09 -30.13
CA GLY A 53 -0.31 22.65 -30.26
C GLY A 53 -1.69 22.34 -30.86
N LYS A 54 -1.75 21.32 -31.74
CA LYS A 54 -2.97 20.96 -32.47
C LYS A 54 -3.88 20.00 -31.73
N THR A 55 -3.35 19.35 -30.69
CA THR A 55 -4.07 18.42 -29.81
C THR A 55 -3.84 18.77 -28.36
N GLY A 56 -4.71 18.32 -27.46
CA GLY A 56 -4.54 18.48 -26.02
C GLY A 56 -3.22 17.88 -25.54
N LYS A 57 -2.87 16.71 -26.09
CA LYS A 57 -1.61 16.04 -25.79
C LYS A 57 -0.39 16.87 -26.25
N GLU A 58 -0.39 17.43 -27.46
CA GLU A 58 0.72 18.27 -27.92
C GLU A 58 0.93 19.53 -27.05
N ILE A 59 -0.15 20.08 -26.49
CA ILE A 59 -0.04 21.20 -25.55
C ILE A 59 0.56 20.73 -24.22
N THR A 60 0.04 19.65 -23.65
CA THR A 60 0.49 19.16 -22.34
C THR A 60 1.90 18.60 -22.37
N ASP A 61 2.32 17.94 -23.46
CA ASP A 61 3.70 17.42 -23.63
C ASP A 61 4.78 18.53 -23.61
N ARG A 62 4.37 19.80 -23.77
CA ARG A 62 5.26 20.97 -23.70
C ARG A 62 5.18 21.72 -22.36
N LEU A 63 4.39 21.24 -21.42
CA LEU A 63 4.32 21.73 -20.05
C LEU A 63 5.25 20.92 -19.14
N ASP A 64 4.87 20.73 -17.88
CA ASP A 64 5.60 19.85 -16.96
C ASP A 64 5.19 18.38 -17.13
N ALA A 65 5.97 17.47 -16.54
CA ALA A 65 5.74 16.03 -16.65
C ALA A 65 4.45 15.56 -15.93
N HIS A 66 3.76 16.42 -15.21
CA HIS A 66 2.58 16.10 -14.41
C HIS A 66 1.28 16.64 -15.01
N SER A 67 1.37 17.57 -15.99
CA SER A 67 0.24 18.06 -16.76
C SER A 67 -0.03 17.15 -17.94
N VAL A 68 -1.23 16.58 -18.01
CA VAL A 68 -1.58 15.56 -19.01
C VAL A 68 -3.02 15.75 -19.47
N TYR A 69 -3.24 15.69 -20.80
CA TYR A 69 -4.58 15.52 -21.36
C TYR A 69 -4.88 14.03 -21.50
N MET A 70 -5.96 13.56 -20.91
CA MET A 70 -6.36 12.17 -20.85
C MET A 70 -7.68 11.95 -21.59
N SER A 71 -7.77 10.91 -22.38
CA SER A 71 -9.05 10.36 -22.81
C SER A 71 -9.85 9.88 -21.61
N LYS A 72 -11.15 9.65 -21.78
CA LYS A 72 -12.01 9.08 -20.75
C LYS A 72 -11.44 7.81 -20.14
N GLN A 73 -10.94 6.90 -20.99
CA GLN A 73 -10.39 5.61 -20.53
C GLN A 73 -9.10 5.78 -19.73
N GLU A 74 -8.21 6.69 -20.15
CA GLU A 74 -6.96 6.97 -19.42
C GLU A 74 -7.27 7.62 -18.06
N TYR A 75 -8.27 8.52 -18.01
CA TYR A 75 -8.72 9.13 -16.77
C TYR A 75 -9.33 8.09 -15.82
N GLU A 76 -10.21 7.21 -16.29
CA GLU A 76 -10.78 6.10 -15.49
C GLU A 76 -9.67 5.20 -14.94
N SER A 77 -8.68 4.85 -15.75
CA SER A 77 -7.52 4.05 -15.32
C SER A 77 -6.68 4.77 -14.25
N PHE A 78 -6.48 6.09 -14.42
CA PHE A 78 -5.76 6.92 -13.46
C PHE A 78 -6.48 6.97 -12.10
N ILE A 79 -7.79 7.20 -12.10
CA ILE A 79 -8.60 7.22 -10.87
C ILE A 79 -8.63 5.85 -10.20
N ASN A 80 -8.81 4.79 -10.98
CA ASN A 80 -8.79 3.41 -10.46
C ASN A 80 -7.46 3.07 -9.77
N GLY A 81 -6.35 3.59 -10.30
CA GLY A 81 -5.03 3.45 -9.66
C GLY A 81 -4.97 4.12 -8.28
N ILE A 82 -5.50 5.35 -8.14
CA ILE A 82 -5.57 6.07 -6.86
C ILE A 82 -6.49 5.33 -5.88
N GLU A 83 -7.69 4.95 -6.33
CA GLU A 83 -8.71 4.28 -5.53
C GLU A 83 -8.39 2.81 -5.24
N GLN A 84 -7.23 2.31 -5.71
CA GLN A 84 -6.85 0.91 -5.58
C GLN A 84 -7.94 -0.05 -6.11
N ARG A 85 -8.58 0.32 -7.23
CA ARG A 85 -9.63 -0.46 -7.90
C ARG A 85 -9.05 -1.24 -9.05
N ILE A 86 -9.37 -2.51 -9.12
CA ILE A 86 -9.04 -3.39 -10.25
C ILE A 86 -10.30 -4.04 -10.77
N VAL A 87 -10.40 -4.27 -12.08
CA VAL A 87 -11.49 -5.07 -12.64
C VAL A 87 -10.96 -6.46 -12.98
N GLY A 88 -11.52 -7.47 -12.34
CA GLY A 88 -11.07 -8.84 -12.51
C GLY A 88 -11.87 -9.84 -11.69
N ILE A 89 -11.22 -10.91 -11.28
CA ILE A 89 -11.84 -11.97 -10.47
C ILE A 89 -11.41 -11.98 -8.99
N GLY A 90 -10.34 -11.25 -8.60
CA GLY A 90 -9.91 -11.14 -7.20
C GLY A 90 -9.06 -12.31 -6.71
N VAL A 91 -7.94 -12.56 -7.37
CA VAL A 91 -6.95 -13.58 -6.99
C VAL A 91 -5.55 -13.00 -6.99
N VAL A 92 -4.73 -13.45 -6.04
CA VAL A 92 -3.27 -13.24 -6.04
C VAL A 92 -2.64 -14.47 -6.70
N LEU A 93 -1.72 -14.22 -7.62
CA LEU A 93 -1.23 -15.23 -8.55
C LEU A 93 0.29 -15.39 -8.46
N GLU A 94 0.76 -16.63 -8.67
CA GLU A 94 2.17 -17.02 -8.76
C GLU A 94 2.37 -17.97 -9.95
N GLU A 95 3.58 -17.97 -10.51
CA GLU A 95 3.93 -18.88 -11.61
C GLU A 95 4.04 -20.33 -11.11
N SER A 96 3.60 -21.26 -11.96
CA SER A 96 3.69 -22.69 -11.70
C SER A 96 4.02 -23.44 -12.99
N SER A 97 4.65 -24.61 -12.90
CA SER A 97 5.00 -25.44 -14.06
C SER A 97 3.80 -25.90 -14.88
N GLU A 98 2.60 -25.94 -14.30
CA GLU A 98 1.37 -26.42 -14.94
C GLU A 98 0.42 -25.29 -15.37
N GLY A 99 0.71 -24.05 -14.99
CA GLY A 99 -0.12 -22.88 -15.24
C GLY A 99 0.16 -21.77 -14.25
N ILE A 100 -0.89 -21.10 -13.76
CA ILE A 100 -0.78 -20.02 -12.78
C ILE A 100 -1.48 -20.44 -11.50
N LYS A 101 -0.73 -20.45 -10.39
CA LYS A 101 -1.21 -20.87 -9.08
C LYS A 101 -1.88 -19.70 -8.35
N VAL A 102 -3.01 -19.97 -7.73
CA VAL A 102 -3.71 -19.05 -6.85
C VAL A 102 -3.06 -19.14 -5.45
N ILE A 103 -2.47 -18.05 -4.99
CA ILE A 103 -1.87 -17.93 -3.66
C ILE A 103 -2.92 -17.53 -2.64
N SER A 104 -3.76 -16.56 -2.98
CA SER A 104 -4.87 -16.13 -2.15
C SER A 104 -6.03 -15.64 -2.99
N VAL A 105 -7.20 -15.55 -2.37
CA VAL A 105 -8.45 -15.08 -2.98
C VAL A 105 -8.98 -13.94 -2.14
N ILE A 106 -9.33 -12.83 -2.79
CA ILE A 106 -9.87 -11.65 -2.12
C ILE A 106 -11.27 -12.00 -1.61
N THR A 107 -11.47 -11.82 -0.31
CA THR A 107 -12.75 -12.08 0.37
C THR A 107 -13.87 -11.26 -0.29
N ASP A 108 -15.04 -11.88 -0.48
CA ASP A 108 -16.20 -11.31 -1.14
C ASP A 108 -16.03 -10.95 -2.63
N GLY A 109 -14.84 -11.20 -3.20
CA GLY A 109 -14.56 -11.02 -4.62
C GLY A 109 -15.25 -12.07 -5.51
N PRO A 110 -15.24 -11.89 -6.85
CA PRO A 110 -15.85 -12.83 -7.79
C PRO A 110 -15.32 -14.26 -7.69
N ALA A 111 -13.99 -14.43 -7.56
CA ALA A 111 -13.34 -15.73 -7.42
C ALA A 111 -13.74 -16.43 -6.12
N PHE A 112 -13.83 -15.68 -5.02
CA PHE A 112 -14.28 -16.19 -3.72
C PHE A 112 -15.71 -16.75 -3.83
N LYS A 113 -16.62 -15.96 -4.40
CA LYS A 113 -18.03 -16.36 -4.63
C LYS A 113 -18.16 -17.55 -5.57
N ALA A 114 -17.25 -17.69 -6.53
CA ALA A 114 -17.21 -18.83 -7.45
C ALA A 114 -16.58 -20.09 -6.81
N GLY A 115 -15.96 -20.00 -5.62
CA GLY A 115 -15.36 -21.12 -4.91
C GLY A 115 -13.94 -21.47 -5.39
N ILE A 116 -13.18 -20.50 -5.91
CA ILE A 116 -11.73 -20.63 -6.10
C ILE A 116 -11.07 -20.65 -4.73
N LEU A 117 -10.07 -21.51 -4.57
CA LEU A 117 -9.36 -21.71 -3.32
C LEU A 117 -7.86 -21.42 -3.49
N PRO A 118 -7.17 -20.97 -2.44
CA PRO A 118 -5.71 -20.98 -2.40
C PRO A 118 -5.17 -22.36 -2.71
N GLY A 119 -4.13 -22.43 -3.55
CA GLY A 119 -3.54 -23.68 -4.06
C GLY A 119 -4.12 -24.16 -5.38
N ASP A 120 -5.26 -23.65 -5.85
CA ASP A 120 -5.76 -23.95 -7.19
C ASP A 120 -4.75 -23.51 -8.26
N VAL A 121 -4.63 -24.28 -9.36
CA VAL A 121 -3.81 -23.91 -10.51
C VAL A 121 -4.73 -23.65 -11.70
N ILE A 122 -4.73 -22.40 -12.18
CA ILE A 122 -5.44 -22.03 -13.42
C ILE A 122 -4.60 -22.51 -14.60
N THR A 123 -5.11 -23.51 -15.31
CA THR A 123 -4.42 -24.12 -16.45
C THR A 123 -4.83 -23.50 -17.79
N HIS A 124 -6.08 -23.01 -17.89
CA HIS A 124 -6.60 -22.35 -19.10
C HIS A 124 -7.50 -21.17 -18.75
N VAL A 125 -7.49 -20.16 -19.62
CA VAL A 125 -8.40 -19.00 -19.61
C VAL A 125 -9.03 -18.89 -21.00
N ASP A 126 -10.36 -18.96 -21.08
CA ASP A 126 -11.13 -18.94 -22.32
C ASP A 126 -10.56 -19.91 -23.39
N GLY A 127 -10.19 -21.11 -22.96
CA GLY A 127 -9.56 -22.15 -23.80
C GLY A 127 -8.07 -21.95 -24.09
N THR A 128 -7.48 -20.80 -23.76
CA THR A 128 -6.05 -20.53 -23.94
C THR A 128 -5.24 -21.14 -22.80
N SER A 129 -4.25 -21.99 -23.11
CA SER A 129 -3.38 -22.60 -22.11
C SER A 129 -2.46 -21.57 -21.42
N LEU A 130 -2.34 -21.68 -20.10
CA LEU A 130 -1.41 -20.88 -19.28
C LEU A 130 -0.11 -21.64 -18.94
N LYS A 131 0.07 -22.87 -19.42
CA LYS A 131 1.29 -23.65 -19.14
C LYS A 131 2.53 -22.91 -19.64
N GLY A 132 3.48 -22.66 -18.76
CA GLY A 132 4.72 -21.95 -19.06
C GLY A 132 4.57 -20.45 -19.35
N LYS A 133 3.40 -19.86 -19.07
CA LYS A 133 3.21 -18.40 -19.12
C LYS A 133 3.60 -17.76 -17.79
N SER A 134 4.14 -16.54 -17.89
CA SER A 134 4.35 -15.69 -16.71
C SER A 134 3.03 -15.13 -16.18
N VAL A 135 3.03 -14.68 -14.93
CA VAL A 135 1.88 -13.96 -14.32
C VAL A 135 1.51 -12.75 -15.17
N GLN A 136 2.51 -11.98 -15.63
CA GLN A 136 2.31 -10.80 -16.48
C GLN A 136 1.56 -11.12 -17.78
N ALA A 137 1.81 -12.30 -18.38
CA ALA A 137 1.12 -12.75 -19.58
C ALA A 137 -0.30 -13.29 -19.29
N ALA A 138 -0.56 -13.81 -18.11
CA ALA A 138 -1.84 -14.38 -17.71
C ALA A 138 -2.83 -13.31 -17.22
N VAL A 139 -2.39 -12.30 -16.49
CA VAL A 139 -3.24 -11.24 -15.92
C VAL A 139 -4.15 -10.58 -16.96
N PRO A 140 -3.66 -10.15 -18.16
CA PRO A 140 -4.53 -9.54 -19.18
C PRO A 140 -5.62 -10.48 -19.71
N LEU A 141 -5.42 -11.81 -19.65
CA LEU A 141 -6.43 -12.79 -20.05
C LEU A 141 -7.51 -12.97 -18.97
N ILE A 142 -7.09 -12.93 -17.70
CA ILE A 142 -7.98 -13.11 -16.54
C ILE A 142 -8.77 -11.83 -16.27
N SER A 143 -8.11 -10.67 -16.32
CA SER A 143 -8.71 -9.34 -16.21
C SER A 143 -9.52 -9.00 -17.46
N GLY A 144 -10.27 -7.92 -17.43
CA GLY A 144 -11.04 -7.45 -18.58
C GLY A 144 -12.05 -6.39 -18.19
N LYS A 145 -13.00 -6.11 -19.09
CA LYS A 145 -14.05 -5.13 -18.82
C LYS A 145 -14.99 -5.66 -17.73
N GLU A 146 -15.46 -4.77 -16.87
CA GLU A 146 -16.46 -5.07 -15.86
C GLU A 146 -17.71 -5.71 -16.49
N ASP A 147 -18.39 -6.57 -15.74
CA ASP A 147 -19.55 -7.35 -16.14
C ASP A 147 -19.32 -8.36 -17.27
N THR A 148 -18.11 -8.47 -17.84
CA THR A 148 -17.77 -9.55 -18.76
C THR A 148 -17.48 -10.85 -18.01
N VAL A 149 -17.52 -11.96 -18.73
CA VAL A 149 -17.33 -13.29 -18.15
C VAL A 149 -16.00 -13.86 -18.62
N VAL A 150 -15.31 -14.59 -17.74
CA VAL A 150 -14.12 -15.39 -18.06
C VAL A 150 -14.38 -16.85 -17.70
N SER A 151 -13.96 -17.75 -18.58
CA SER A 151 -14.02 -19.19 -18.34
C SER A 151 -12.65 -19.72 -17.96
N LEU A 152 -12.54 -20.34 -16.77
CA LEU A 152 -11.31 -20.87 -16.23
C LEU A 152 -11.35 -22.39 -16.17
N THR A 153 -10.26 -23.04 -16.54
CA THR A 153 -10.01 -24.44 -16.24
C THR A 153 -9.03 -24.51 -15.08
N ILE A 154 -9.43 -25.13 -13.99
CA ILE A 154 -8.69 -25.19 -12.74
C ILE A 154 -8.30 -26.63 -12.43
N LYS A 155 -7.04 -26.85 -12.06
CA LYS A 155 -6.56 -28.06 -11.40
C LYS A 155 -6.50 -27.81 -9.91
N ARG A 156 -7.22 -28.61 -9.15
CA ARG A 156 -7.23 -28.56 -7.67
C ARG A 156 -6.60 -29.82 -7.12
N GLU A 157 -5.75 -29.68 -6.11
CA GLU A 157 -5.19 -30.81 -5.40
C GLU A 157 -6.32 -31.72 -4.85
N LYS A 158 -6.14 -33.04 -4.93
CA LYS A 158 -7.12 -34.06 -4.53
C LYS A 158 -8.38 -34.15 -5.37
N THR A 159 -8.39 -33.56 -6.59
CA THR A 159 -9.45 -33.79 -7.56
C THR A 159 -8.88 -34.46 -8.81
N ASP A 160 -9.51 -35.55 -9.28
CA ASP A 160 -9.03 -36.30 -10.45
C ASP A 160 -9.36 -35.62 -11.80
N ARG A 161 -10.26 -34.67 -11.79
CA ARG A 161 -10.73 -33.98 -13.01
C ARG A 161 -10.56 -32.47 -12.90
N PRO A 162 -10.19 -31.79 -13.99
CA PRO A 162 -10.21 -30.33 -14.06
C PRO A 162 -11.59 -29.78 -13.77
N ILE A 163 -11.62 -28.67 -13.04
CA ILE A 163 -12.86 -27.96 -12.70
C ILE A 163 -13.04 -26.80 -13.69
N GLN A 164 -14.19 -26.74 -14.34
CA GLN A 164 -14.56 -25.61 -15.19
C GLN A 164 -15.32 -24.59 -14.35
N MET A 165 -14.89 -23.34 -14.39
CA MET A 165 -15.54 -22.23 -13.68
C MET A 165 -15.75 -21.06 -14.62
N THR A 166 -16.95 -20.50 -14.58
CA THR A 166 -17.31 -19.29 -15.30
C THR A 166 -17.53 -18.18 -14.31
N ILE A 167 -16.72 -17.11 -14.38
CA ILE A 167 -16.69 -16.06 -13.39
C ILE A 167 -16.97 -14.72 -14.07
N ARG A 168 -17.91 -13.95 -13.54
CA ARG A 168 -18.18 -12.58 -13.98
C ARG A 168 -17.13 -11.67 -13.35
N ARG A 169 -16.44 -10.90 -14.17
CA ARG A 169 -15.50 -9.88 -13.71
C ARG A 169 -16.27 -8.76 -13.05
N ALA A 170 -15.74 -8.28 -11.94
CA ALA A 170 -16.31 -7.14 -11.22
C ALA A 170 -15.19 -6.20 -10.77
N GLU A 171 -15.58 -5.00 -10.40
CA GLU A 171 -14.69 -4.08 -9.68
C GLU A 171 -14.36 -4.66 -8.30
N ILE A 172 -13.09 -4.62 -7.95
CA ILE A 172 -12.53 -5.11 -6.70
C ILE A 172 -11.74 -3.97 -6.08
N HIS A 173 -12.10 -3.62 -4.86
CA HIS A 173 -11.38 -2.65 -4.07
C HIS A 173 -10.29 -3.36 -3.28
N LEU A 174 -9.04 -3.02 -3.53
CA LEU A 174 -7.94 -3.43 -2.67
C LEU A 174 -7.86 -2.47 -1.48
N PRO A 175 -7.50 -2.93 -0.28
CA PRO A 175 -7.37 -2.05 0.86
C PRO A 175 -6.29 -0.98 0.60
N THR A 176 -6.62 0.27 0.86
CA THR A 176 -5.68 1.37 0.80
C THR A 176 -4.81 1.43 2.05
N VAL A 177 -5.28 0.81 3.14
CA VAL A 177 -4.58 0.70 4.41
C VAL A 177 -4.52 -0.77 4.84
N GLU A 178 -3.30 -1.27 5.04
CA GLU A 178 -3.03 -2.58 5.64
C GLU A 178 -2.41 -2.39 7.02
N TYR A 179 -2.65 -3.31 7.95
CA TYR A 179 -2.11 -3.18 9.29
C TYR A 179 -1.87 -4.52 9.95
N GLU A 180 -0.90 -4.55 10.85
CA GLU A 180 -0.65 -5.68 11.72
C GLU A 180 0.04 -5.25 13.02
N MET A 181 -0.04 -6.10 14.05
CA MET A 181 0.74 -5.91 15.28
C MET A 181 2.07 -6.64 15.12
N LEU A 182 3.16 -5.90 15.22
CA LEU A 182 4.52 -6.43 15.30
C LEU A 182 4.87 -6.81 16.74
N GLY A 183 5.99 -7.51 16.92
CA GLY A 183 6.52 -7.86 18.23
C GLY A 183 6.78 -6.62 19.09
N GLY A 184 6.69 -6.81 20.41
CA GLY A 184 6.83 -5.71 21.36
C GLY A 184 5.69 -4.70 21.36
N ASN A 185 4.50 -5.07 20.88
CA ASN A 185 3.31 -4.23 20.79
C ASN A 185 3.51 -2.99 19.92
N ILE A 186 4.19 -3.11 18.79
CA ILE A 186 4.34 -2.03 17.83
C ILE A 186 3.31 -2.20 16.71
N GLY A 187 2.42 -1.22 16.54
CA GLY A 187 1.44 -1.20 15.45
C GLY A 187 2.10 -0.82 14.13
N TYR A 188 2.00 -1.68 13.13
CA TYR A 188 2.42 -1.37 11.77
C TYR A 188 1.20 -1.05 10.91
N ILE A 189 1.25 0.09 10.22
CA ILE A 189 0.20 0.55 9.30
C ILE A 189 0.85 0.93 7.98
N ARG A 190 0.48 0.23 6.91
CA ARG A 190 0.90 0.56 5.55
C ARG A 190 -0.21 1.30 4.84
N LEU A 191 0.09 2.49 4.35
CA LEU A 191 -0.78 3.30 3.52
C LEU A 191 -0.36 3.17 2.06
N ASN A 192 -1.13 2.43 1.27
CA ASN A 192 -0.83 2.12 -0.14
C ASN A 192 -1.20 3.26 -1.09
N SER A 193 -2.23 4.06 -0.76
CA SER A 193 -2.69 5.21 -1.55
C SER A 193 -3.44 6.21 -0.67
N PHE A 194 -3.45 7.46 -1.07
CA PHE A 194 -4.31 8.51 -0.51
C PHE A 194 -5.63 8.56 -1.30
N ALA A 195 -6.44 7.53 -1.16
CA ALA A 195 -7.75 7.37 -1.79
C ALA A 195 -8.86 7.99 -0.95
N THR A 196 -10.07 8.00 -1.47
CA THR A 196 -11.25 8.59 -0.80
C THR A 196 -11.54 7.96 0.57
N ASP A 197 -11.41 6.64 0.69
CA ASP A 197 -11.70 5.90 1.93
C ASP A 197 -10.49 5.71 2.86
N SER A 198 -9.29 6.18 2.49
CA SER A 198 -8.05 5.95 3.26
C SER A 198 -8.14 6.46 4.70
N GLY A 199 -8.79 7.60 4.94
CA GLY A 199 -9.02 8.12 6.30
C GLY A 199 -9.87 7.18 7.15
N LYS A 200 -10.92 6.61 6.59
CA LYS A 200 -11.80 5.65 7.27
C LYS A 200 -11.06 4.33 7.55
N GLU A 201 -10.30 3.83 6.59
CA GLU A 201 -9.51 2.61 6.75
C GLU A 201 -8.40 2.81 7.80
N MET A 202 -7.73 3.97 7.81
CA MET A 202 -6.74 4.35 8.82
C MET A 202 -7.35 4.38 10.23
N ALA A 203 -8.55 4.94 10.39
CA ALA A 203 -9.26 4.94 11.67
C ALA A 203 -9.54 3.51 12.15
N SER A 204 -9.96 2.62 11.24
CA SER A 204 -10.21 1.20 11.55
C SER A 204 -8.93 0.47 11.94
N ALA A 205 -7.81 0.75 11.25
CA ALA A 205 -6.50 0.20 11.57
C ALA A 205 -6.03 0.61 12.96
N ILE A 206 -6.10 1.90 13.30
CA ILE A 206 -5.74 2.43 14.62
C ILE A 206 -6.61 1.77 15.71
N GLN A 207 -7.91 1.64 15.49
CA GLN A 207 -8.81 0.98 16.43
C GLN A 207 -8.45 -0.49 16.63
N SER A 208 -8.12 -1.21 15.57
CA SER A 208 -7.71 -2.63 15.63
C SER A 208 -6.38 -2.82 16.35
N LEU A 209 -5.54 -1.80 16.34
CA LEU A 209 -4.23 -1.76 16.99
C LEU A 209 -4.25 -1.02 18.34
N ALA A 210 -5.38 -0.98 19.03
CA ALA A 210 -5.56 -0.24 20.29
C ALA A 210 -4.57 -0.63 21.40
N GLY A 211 -3.96 -1.82 21.32
CA GLY A 211 -2.91 -2.28 22.25
C GLY A 211 -1.49 -1.84 21.87
N ALA A 212 -1.31 -1.08 20.79
CA ALA A 212 0.01 -0.66 20.35
C ALA A 212 0.61 0.39 21.31
N GLU A 213 1.89 0.25 21.59
CA GLU A 213 2.68 1.15 22.44
C GLU A 213 3.58 2.10 21.61
N GLY A 214 3.65 1.87 20.30
CA GLY A 214 4.27 2.69 19.28
C GLY A 214 3.71 2.33 17.91
N PHE A 215 3.93 3.18 16.92
CA PHE A 215 3.45 2.94 15.56
C PHE A 215 4.56 3.12 14.53
N ILE A 216 4.54 2.26 13.52
CA ILE A 216 5.30 2.43 12.30
C ILE A 216 4.30 2.62 11.16
N VAL A 217 4.31 3.80 10.55
CA VAL A 217 3.47 4.13 9.40
C VAL A 217 4.33 4.05 8.13
N ASP A 218 3.96 3.22 7.18
CA ASP A 218 4.73 2.93 5.98
C ASP A 218 4.06 3.55 4.75
N ILE A 219 4.70 4.55 4.15
CA ILE A 219 4.32 5.17 2.89
C ILE A 219 5.36 4.96 1.79
N ARG A 220 6.22 3.97 1.95
CA ARG A 220 7.16 3.58 0.88
C ARG A 220 6.38 3.07 -0.33
N ASN A 221 6.84 3.44 -1.52
CA ASN A 221 6.19 3.13 -2.80
C ASN A 221 4.77 3.70 -2.96
N ASN A 222 4.37 4.65 -2.11
CA ASN A 222 3.08 5.34 -2.24
C ASN A 222 3.24 6.63 -3.07
N GLY A 223 2.74 6.62 -4.30
CA GLY A 223 2.82 7.75 -5.24
C GLY A 223 1.91 8.94 -4.89
N GLY A 224 1.17 8.87 -3.78
CA GLY A 224 0.24 9.91 -3.33
C GLY A 224 -1.22 9.59 -3.60
N GLY A 225 -1.98 10.58 -4.03
CA GLY A 225 -3.42 10.53 -4.27
C GLY A 225 -4.08 11.88 -4.00
N TYR A 226 -5.25 11.87 -3.36
CA TYR A 226 -6.00 13.09 -3.09
C TYR A 226 -5.40 13.91 -1.95
N ILE A 227 -5.33 15.21 -2.13
CA ILE A 227 -4.86 16.14 -1.09
C ILE A 227 -5.82 16.19 0.12
N THR A 228 -7.11 15.97 -0.10
CA THR A 228 -8.10 15.85 0.97
C THR A 228 -7.82 14.64 1.87
N ALA A 229 -7.44 13.50 1.27
CA ALA A 229 -7.02 12.33 2.05
C ALA A 229 -5.74 12.61 2.85
N ALA A 230 -4.80 13.42 2.32
CA ALA A 230 -3.63 13.84 3.09
C ALA A 230 -4.00 14.71 4.31
N GLN A 231 -5.02 15.60 4.18
CA GLN A 231 -5.56 16.36 5.30
C GLN A 231 -6.21 15.46 6.38
N ASP A 232 -6.98 14.46 5.92
CA ASP A 232 -7.63 13.49 6.80
C ASP A 232 -6.59 12.66 7.56
N ILE A 233 -5.60 12.12 6.86
CA ILE A 233 -4.53 11.30 7.45
C ILE A 233 -3.67 12.13 8.41
N ALA A 234 -3.32 13.37 8.07
CA ALA A 234 -2.57 14.25 8.96
C ALA A 234 -3.28 14.48 10.30
N GLY A 235 -4.61 14.47 10.30
CA GLY A 235 -5.42 14.69 11.50
C GLY A 235 -5.40 13.54 12.53
N PHE A 236 -4.82 12.37 12.20
CA PHE A 236 -4.62 11.30 13.18
C PHE A 236 -3.42 11.52 14.10
N PHE A 237 -2.54 12.47 13.79
CA PHE A 237 -1.32 12.74 14.56
C PHE A 237 -1.57 13.93 15.51
N PRO A 238 -1.44 13.74 16.84
CA PRO A 238 -1.67 14.79 17.81
C PRO A 238 -0.73 15.98 17.60
N GLY A 239 -1.28 17.19 17.75
CA GLY A 239 -0.52 18.43 17.58
C GLY A 239 -0.35 18.87 16.12
N VAL A 240 -0.79 18.06 15.15
CA VAL A 240 -0.75 18.41 13.74
C VAL A 240 -2.03 19.17 13.38
N GLU A 241 -1.98 20.50 13.47
CA GLU A 241 -3.14 21.38 13.19
C GLU A 241 -3.20 21.80 11.70
N GLN A 242 -2.07 21.86 11.04
CA GLN A 242 -1.94 22.30 9.66
C GLN A 242 -1.40 21.15 8.80
N ALA A 243 -2.01 20.92 7.63
CA ALA A 243 -1.60 19.83 6.76
C ALA A 243 -0.50 20.25 5.77
N PHE A 244 -0.71 21.32 5.04
CA PHE A 244 0.23 21.85 4.03
C PHE A 244 -0.14 23.28 3.63
N GLN A 245 0.75 23.91 2.88
CA GLN A 245 0.52 25.21 2.25
C GLN A 245 0.48 25.04 0.73
N LEU A 246 -0.48 25.65 0.04
CA LEU A 246 -0.54 25.76 -1.41
C LEU A 246 -0.19 27.18 -1.88
N ARG A 247 0.56 27.25 -2.96
CA ARG A 247 0.85 28.50 -3.69
C ARG A 247 0.41 28.34 -5.13
N GLU A 248 -0.69 29.01 -5.47
CA GLU A 248 -1.25 29.10 -6.80
C GLU A 248 -0.69 30.34 -7.53
N LYS A 249 -0.78 30.35 -8.86
CA LYS A 249 -0.36 31.49 -9.67
C LYS A 249 -1.10 32.77 -9.25
N ASN A 250 -0.35 33.82 -9.01
CA ASN A 250 -0.88 35.16 -8.67
C ASN A 250 -1.82 35.23 -7.44
N LYS A 251 -1.74 34.21 -6.54
CA LYS A 251 -2.49 34.21 -5.29
C LYS A 251 -1.55 34.22 -4.08
N GLN A 252 -2.06 34.70 -2.95
CA GLN A 252 -1.35 34.57 -1.68
C GLN A 252 -1.31 33.08 -1.25
N PRO A 253 -0.25 32.67 -0.55
CA PRO A 253 -0.17 31.32 -0.01
C PRO A 253 -1.39 30.99 0.87
N THR A 254 -1.97 29.80 0.68
CA THR A 254 -3.09 29.31 1.46
C THR A 254 -2.65 28.12 2.29
N ILE A 255 -2.81 28.19 3.62
CA ILE A 255 -2.53 27.10 4.53
C ILE A 255 -3.82 26.28 4.70
N TYR A 256 -3.70 24.97 4.52
CA TYR A 256 -4.79 24.02 4.68
C TYR A 256 -4.66 23.31 6.04
N PRO A 257 -5.73 23.31 6.85
CA PRO A 257 -5.72 22.62 8.15
C PRO A 257 -5.73 21.10 7.93
N SER A 258 -5.27 20.36 8.95
CA SER A 258 -5.59 18.94 9.08
C SER A 258 -7.06 18.77 9.49
N VAL A 259 -7.64 17.62 9.14
CA VAL A 259 -9.01 17.29 9.54
C VAL A 259 -8.96 16.52 10.86
N LYS A 260 -9.42 17.13 11.93
CA LYS A 260 -9.41 16.51 13.26
C LYS A 260 -10.16 15.18 13.26
N GLN A 261 -9.50 14.13 13.69
CA GLN A 261 -10.04 12.78 13.77
C GLN A 261 -10.56 12.45 15.18
N LYS A 262 -11.43 11.44 15.28
CA LYS A 262 -11.91 10.94 16.58
C LYS A 262 -10.88 10.03 17.27
N GLN A 263 -10.17 9.22 16.50
CA GLN A 263 -9.03 8.43 16.96
C GLN A 263 -7.74 9.18 16.66
N ASN A 264 -6.75 9.02 17.53
CA ASN A 264 -5.43 9.61 17.35
C ASN A 264 -4.36 8.56 17.62
N ILE A 265 -3.21 8.73 16.99
CA ILE A 265 -1.99 7.97 17.28
C ILE A 265 -1.22 8.76 18.35
N ASP A 266 -1.56 8.55 19.63
CA ASP A 266 -0.98 9.25 20.80
C ASP A 266 0.30 8.58 21.34
N ARG A 267 0.96 7.78 20.53
CA ARG A 267 2.19 7.03 20.80
C ARG A 267 3.30 7.47 19.85
N PRO A 268 4.57 7.15 20.16
CA PRO A 268 5.67 7.43 19.24
C PRO A 268 5.44 6.86 17.84
N VAL A 269 5.76 7.65 16.82
CA VAL A 269 5.57 7.26 15.42
C VAL A 269 6.89 7.28 14.68
N SER A 270 7.18 6.20 13.97
CA SER A 270 8.18 6.13 12.91
C SER A 270 7.47 6.14 11.55
N LEU A 271 7.85 7.06 10.64
CA LEU A 271 7.32 7.13 9.29
C LEU A 271 8.36 6.59 8.30
N LEU A 272 8.00 5.55 7.54
CA LEU A 272 8.89 4.98 6.52
C LEU A 272 8.65 5.64 5.17
N ILE A 273 9.71 6.15 4.55
CA ILE A 273 9.70 6.81 3.24
C ILE A 273 10.78 6.24 2.32
N ASN A 274 10.57 6.34 1.01
CA ASN A 274 11.59 6.05 0.01
C ASN A 274 11.43 6.94 -1.24
N GLU A 275 12.30 6.77 -2.22
CA GLU A 275 12.33 7.54 -3.48
C GLU A 275 11.05 7.44 -4.33
N PHE A 276 10.13 6.54 -3.98
CA PHE A 276 8.82 6.39 -4.63
C PHE A 276 7.68 6.98 -3.79
N SER A 277 7.97 7.48 -2.59
CA SER A 277 7.01 8.26 -1.80
C SER A 277 6.86 9.64 -2.45
N ALA A 278 5.68 9.95 -3.01
CA ALA A 278 5.50 11.15 -3.82
C ALA A 278 4.20 11.91 -3.51
N SER A 279 4.16 13.21 -3.82
CA SER A 279 2.95 14.05 -3.80
C SER A 279 2.28 14.08 -2.41
N ALA A 280 1.05 13.55 -2.24
CA ALA A 280 0.33 13.50 -0.96
C ALA A 280 1.15 12.79 0.14
N SER A 281 1.96 11.77 -0.21
CA SER A 281 2.92 11.14 0.71
C SER A 281 3.96 12.13 1.21
N GLU A 282 4.44 13.00 0.35
CA GLU A 282 5.42 14.03 0.71
C GLU A 282 4.79 15.17 1.50
N MET A 283 3.52 15.51 1.22
CA MET A 283 2.75 16.44 2.06
C MET A 283 2.68 15.92 3.49
N LEU A 284 2.35 14.64 3.68
CA LEU A 284 2.32 14.01 5.00
C LEU A 284 3.72 14.00 5.64
N ALA A 285 4.73 13.52 4.91
CA ALA A 285 6.09 13.37 5.44
C ALA A 285 6.70 14.71 5.89
N VAL A 286 6.66 15.75 5.05
CA VAL A 286 7.22 17.06 5.39
C VAL A 286 6.48 17.72 6.54
N ASN A 287 5.15 17.48 6.62
CA ASN A 287 4.30 17.97 7.69
C ASN A 287 4.65 17.33 9.04
N LEU A 288 4.65 15.99 9.11
CA LEU A 288 4.96 15.27 10.36
C LEU A 288 6.38 15.56 10.84
N LYS A 289 7.33 15.67 9.91
CA LYS A 289 8.71 16.06 10.24
C LYS A 289 8.77 17.47 10.84
N GLU A 290 8.16 18.45 10.18
CA GLU A 290 8.19 19.84 10.63
C GLU A 290 7.54 20.04 12.00
N GLN A 291 6.44 19.33 12.26
CA GLN A 291 5.70 19.40 13.52
C GLN A 291 6.19 18.39 14.56
N GLN A 292 7.27 17.65 14.27
CA GLN A 292 7.88 16.66 15.15
C GLN A 292 6.88 15.57 15.62
N ALA A 293 5.92 15.24 14.75
CA ALA A 293 4.89 14.25 15.04
C ALA A 293 5.31 12.81 14.66
N ALA A 294 6.37 12.65 13.88
CA ALA A 294 6.98 11.37 13.56
C ALA A 294 8.47 11.52 13.28
N LEU A 295 9.24 10.46 13.51
CA LEU A 295 10.62 10.33 13.08
C LEU A 295 10.66 9.60 11.72
N LEU A 296 11.28 10.20 10.72
CA LEU A 296 11.30 9.69 9.35
C LEU A 296 12.49 8.76 9.14
N TYR A 297 12.24 7.55 8.65
CA TYR A 297 13.23 6.53 8.32
C TYR A 297 13.24 6.23 6.82
N GLY A 298 14.41 6.02 6.25
CA GLY A 298 14.52 5.56 4.88
C GLY A 298 15.44 6.37 4.00
N ARG A 299 14.96 6.68 2.79
CA ARG A 299 15.68 7.45 1.76
C ARG A 299 14.86 8.68 1.37
N ASN A 300 15.54 9.66 0.74
CA ASN A 300 14.89 10.87 0.27
C ASN A 300 13.68 10.54 -0.62
N SER A 301 12.57 11.26 -0.43
CA SER A 301 11.36 11.07 -1.22
C SER A 301 11.53 11.59 -2.66
N TYR A 302 10.53 11.40 -3.49
CA TYR A 302 10.56 11.65 -4.94
C TYR A 302 10.84 13.11 -5.33
N GLY A 303 10.24 14.08 -4.64
CA GLY A 303 10.35 15.51 -4.97
C GLY A 303 9.26 16.03 -5.90
N LYS A 304 8.04 15.48 -5.84
CA LYS A 304 6.87 16.00 -6.56
C LYS A 304 6.13 17.02 -5.71
N GLY A 305 6.61 18.24 -5.68
CA GLY A 305 6.03 19.35 -4.92
C GLY A 305 4.91 20.13 -5.64
N THR A 306 4.26 19.54 -6.65
CA THR A 306 3.22 20.17 -7.44
C THR A 306 1.86 19.50 -7.24
N MET A 307 0.79 20.33 -7.29
CA MET A 307 -0.61 19.89 -7.22
C MET A 307 -1.27 20.12 -8.58
N GLN A 308 -2.07 19.13 -9.01
CA GLN A 308 -2.82 19.18 -10.25
C GLN A 308 -4.32 19.32 -9.97
N SER A 309 -4.96 20.21 -10.76
CA SER A 309 -6.43 20.28 -10.87
C SER A 309 -6.92 19.51 -12.09
N MET A 310 -8.12 18.93 -11.96
CA MET A 310 -8.77 18.15 -13.02
C MET A 310 -9.87 18.98 -13.66
N TYR A 311 -9.84 19.11 -14.98
CA TYR A 311 -10.87 19.78 -15.76
C TYR A 311 -11.50 18.78 -16.72
N ALA A 312 -12.74 18.40 -16.45
CA ALA A 312 -13.49 17.43 -17.26
C ALA A 312 -14.20 18.12 -18.42
N PHE A 313 -14.22 17.47 -19.59
CA PHE A 313 -14.89 17.93 -20.79
C PHE A 313 -16.12 17.07 -21.12
N ASN A 314 -16.98 17.57 -22.00
CA ASN A 314 -18.25 16.94 -22.35
C ASN A 314 -18.12 15.58 -23.04
N ASP A 315 -16.97 15.30 -23.66
CA ASP A 315 -16.65 14.02 -24.30
C ASP A 315 -16.12 12.98 -23.30
N GLY A 316 -15.99 13.37 -22.02
CA GLY A 316 -15.45 12.54 -20.94
C GLY A 316 -13.93 12.58 -20.83
N SER A 317 -13.24 13.30 -21.72
CA SER A 317 -11.80 13.55 -21.57
C SER A 317 -11.51 14.50 -20.40
N VAL A 318 -10.28 14.52 -19.90
CA VAL A 318 -9.89 15.33 -18.74
C VAL A 318 -8.51 15.95 -18.95
N LEU A 319 -8.41 17.24 -18.68
CA LEU A 319 -7.13 17.92 -18.54
C LEU A 319 -6.70 17.88 -17.07
N LYS A 320 -5.66 17.13 -16.75
CA LYS A 320 -4.92 17.22 -15.50
C LYS A 320 -3.85 18.29 -15.66
N LEU A 321 -3.94 19.37 -14.91
CA LEU A 321 -3.09 20.55 -15.09
C LEU A 321 -2.43 20.94 -13.77
N THR A 322 -1.13 21.19 -13.77
CA THR A 322 -0.41 21.70 -12.61
C THR A 322 -0.81 23.15 -12.34
N THR A 323 -1.52 23.37 -11.23
CA THR A 323 -2.11 24.68 -10.87
C THR A 323 -1.52 25.28 -9.59
N ALA A 324 -0.79 24.48 -8.80
CA ALA A 324 -0.16 24.97 -7.57
C ALA A 324 1.14 24.21 -7.26
N ARG A 325 1.97 24.80 -6.40
CA ARG A 325 3.04 24.13 -5.68
C ARG A 325 2.64 24.01 -4.22
N PHE A 326 2.97 22.89 -3.61
CA PHE A 326 2.77 22.71 -2.17
C PHE A 326 4.09 22.82 -1.39
N TYR A 327 3.94 23.17 -0.14
CA TYR A 327 5.02 23.37 0.82
C TYR A 327 4.58 22.80 2.17
N SER A 328 5.53 22.60 3.09
CA SER A 328 5.16 22.39 4.50
C SER A 328 4.33 23.57 5.02
N PRO A 329 3.65 23.44 6.15
CA PRO A 329 2.92 24.56 6.76
C PRO A 329 3.78 25.82 6.96
N LYS A 330 5.06 25.69 7.30
CA LYS A 330 6.00 26.83 7.46
C LYS A 330 6.71 27.23 6.15
N GLY A 331 6.41 26.58 5.05
CA GLY A 331 6.89 26.97 3.73
C GLY A 331 8.17 26.27 3.25
N ILE A 332 8.52 25.11 3.81
CA ILE A 332 9.62 24.28 3.29
C ILE A 332 9.20 23.71 1.94
N ALA A 333 10.04 23.89 0.93
CA ALA A 333 9.80 23.40 -0.41
C ALA A 333 10.07 21.90 -0.52
N VAL A 334 9.22 21.22 -1.29
CA VAL A 334 9.35 19.79 -1.61
C VAL A 334 9.68 19.58 -3.08
N ASP A 335 9.22 20.50 -3.95
CA ASP A 335 9.37 20.38 -5.41
C ASP A 335 10.85 20.25 -5.81
N LYS A 336 11.16 19.15 -6.52
CA LYS A 336 12.51 18.77 -6.99
C LYS A 336 13.56 18.52 -5.89
N VAL A 337 13.16 18.63 -4.63
CA VAL A 337 14.05 18.44 -3.47
C VAL A 337 13.71 17.14 -2.74
N GLY A 338 12.42 16.83 -2.61
CA GLY A 338 11.92 15.73 -1.78
C GLY A 338 11.98 16.06 -0.29
N VAL A 339 11.69 15.04 0.51
CA VAL A 339 11.75 15.06 1.97
C VAL A 339 12.85 14.11 2.42
N ALA A 340 13.89 14.65 3.03
CA ALA A 340 14.97 13.83 3.57
C ALA A 340 14.51 13.12 4.86
N PRO A 341 14.86 11.84 5.08
CA PRO A 341 14.60 11.16 6.34
C PRO A 341 15.41 11.80 7.49
N ASP A 342 15.01 11.50 8.73
CA ASP A 342 15.81 11.83 9.93
C ASP A 342 16.86 10.74 10.16
N VAL A 343 16.50 9.48 9.87
CA VAL A 343 17.38 8.31 9.94
C VAL A 343 17.49 7.71 8.55
N SER A 344 18.66 7.88 7.91
CA SER A 344 18.94 7.25 6.62
C SER A 344 19.18 5.76 6.80
N THR A 345 18.54 4.92 5.99
CA THR A 345 18.68 3.46 6.01
C THR A 345 19.07 2.94 4.63
N PRO A 346 19.74 1.78 4.55
CA PRO A 346 19.83 1.02 3.31
C PRO A 346 18.46 0.62 2.80
N GLU A 347 18.40 0.26 1.52
CA GLU A 347 17.16 -0.25 0.91
C GLU A 347 16.68 -1.54 1.60
N ASN A 348 15.38 -1.61 1.88
CA ASN A 348 14.70 -2.72 2.57
C ASN A 348 15.05 -2.88 4.07
N GLU A 349 15.83 -1.99 4.66
CA GLU A 349 16.13 -2.00 6.10
C GLU A 349 15.30 -0.99 6.90
N GLU A 350 14.46 -0.20 6.26
CA GLU A 350 13.69 0.86 6.90
C GLU A 350 12.80 0.33 8.04
N LEU A 351 12.08 -0.78 7.77
CA LEU A 351 11.19 -1.38 8.74
C LEU A 351 11.96 -2.00 9.91
N THR A 352 13.02 -2.73 9.64
CA THR A 352 13.84 -3.37 10.67
C THR A 352 14.50 -2.33 11.57
N THR A 353 15.07 -1.27 10.98
CA THR A 353 15.69 -0.18 11.73
C THR A 353 14.69 0.54 12.62
N ALA A 354 13.56 0.97 12.05
CA ALA A 354 12.52 1.68 12.80
C ALA A 354 11.92 0.81 13.93
N HIS A 355 11.68 -0.47 13.66
CA HIS A 355 11.17 -1.40 14.67
C HIS A 355 12.17 -1.62 15.79
N TYR A 356 13.44 -1.83 15.45
CA TYR A 356 14.51 -2.00 16.44
C TYR A 356 14.65 -0.79 17.33
N ASP A 357 14.67 0.42 16.77
CA ASP A 357 14.76 1.67 17.56
C ASP A 357 13.56 1.86 18.49
N GLN A 358 12.35 1.54 18.03
CA GLN A 358 11.17 1.58 18.89
C GLN A 358 11.22 0.54 20.02
N LEU A 359 11.73 -0.68 19.75
CA LEU A 359 11.94 -1.69 20.77
C LEU A 359 12.97 -1.21 21.81
N LEU A 360 14.11 -0.67 21.36
CA LEU A 360 15.15 -0.16 22.25
C LEU A 360 14.68 1.01 23.10
N SER A 361 13.85 1.91 22.57
CA SER A 361 13.31 3.05 23.34
C SER A 361 12.49 2.61 24.56
N LYS A 362 11.94 1.40 24.55
CA LYS A 362 11.18 0.79 25.66
C LYS A 362 12.09 0.09 26.67
N LEU A 363 13.37 -0.10 26.35
CA LEU A 363 14.34 -0.82 27.19
C LEU A 363 15.27 0.13 27.95
N GLU A 364 14.79 1.33 28.23
CA GLU A 364 15.53 2.27 29.09
C GLU A 364 15.81 1.63 30.48
N GLY A 365 17.06 1.66 30.91
CA GLY A 365 17.48 1.04 32.17
C GLY A 365 17.83 -0.46 32.07
N TYR A 366 17.62 -1.11 30.94
CA TYR A 366 18.09 -2.46 30.68
C TYR A 366 19.59 -2.47 30.34
N SER A 367 20.25 -3.61 30.53
CA SER A 367 21.64 -3.81 30.16
C SER A 367 21.74 -4.55 28.82
N ALA A 368 22.44 -3.95 27.85
CA ALA A 368 22.75 -4.62 26.60
C ALA A 368 23.83 -5.70 26.83
N PHE A 369 23.59 -6.90 26.30
CA PHE A 369 24.57 -8.00 26.29
C PHE A 369 25.15 -8.15 24.88
N PRO A 370 26.35 -8.76 24.74
CA PRO A 370 26.95 -9.05 23.45
C PRO A 370 25.99 -9.82 22.54
N SER A 371 25.92 -9.44 21.27
CA SER A 371 25.10 -10.08 20.26
C SER A 371 25.51 -11.55 20.06
N LEU A 372 24.54 -12.39 19.72
CA LEU A 372 24.78 -13.76 19.29
C LEU A 372 24.66 -13.82 17.76
N GLU A 373 25.78 -14.02 17.11
CA GLU A 373 25.82 -13.97 15.65
C GLU A 373 25.77 -15.37 15.01
N ASN A 374 25.10 -15.44 13.84
CA ASN A 374 25.09 -16.64 13.00
C ASN A 374 24.61 -17.90 13.72
N VAL A 375 23.62 -17.77 14.61
CA VAL A 375 23.10 -18.95 15.32
C VAL A 375 22.32 -19.86 14.37
N LYS A 376 22.18 -21.14 14.74
CA LYS A 376 21.34 -22.08 13.99
C LYS A 376 19.85 -21.77 14.20
N THR A 377 19.04 -22.10 13.23
CA THR A 377 17.57 -21.97 13.33
C THR A 377 16.97 -22.73 14.51
N THR A 378 17.65 -23.76 15.00
CA THR A 378 17.26 -24.59 16.17
C THR A 378 17.90 -24.14 17.48
N LYS A 379 18.39 -22.87 17.55
CA LYS A 379 19.05 -22.33 18.74
C LYS A 379 18.13 -22.31 19.94
N THR A 380 18.63 -22.84 21.08
CA THR A 380 18.09 -22.58 22.42
C THR A 380 19.02 -21.64 23.17
N PHE A 381 18.47 -20.80 24.04
CA PHE A 381 19.23 -19.78 24.76
C PHE A 381 19.31 -20.16 26.25
N THR A 382 20.52 -20.23 26.78
CA THR A 382 20.76 -20.51 28.19
C THR A 382 20.92 -19.20 28.96
N VAL A 383 20.03 -18.94 29.91
CA VAL A 383 20.11 -17.79 30.81
C VAL A 383 20.61 -18.28 32.17
N SER A 384 21.83 -17.82 32.53
CA SER A 384 22.46 -18.19 33.80
C SER A 384 22.57 -16.96 34.71
N LEU A 385 22.11 -17.10 35.96
CA LEU A 385 22.11 -16.04 36.95
C LEU A 385 23.11 -16.34 38.06
N THR A 386 23.63 -15.28 38.68
CA THR A 386 24.63 -15.42 39.74
C THR A 386 24.06 -15.99 41.05
N LYS A 387 22.74 -15.80 41.25
CA LYS A 387 22.02 -16.21 42.46
C LYS A 387 21.00 -17.29 42.15
N GLU A 388 20.62 -18.06 43.15
CA GLU A 388 19.49 -18.96 43.07
C GLU A 388 18.19 -18.20 43.07
N MET A 389 17.33 -18.52 42.11
CA MET A 389 16.08 -17.82 41.85
C MET A 389 14.86 -18.59 42.32
N ASP A 390 13.80 -17.84 42.62
CA ASP A 390 12.47 -18.41 42.86
C ASP A 390 11.71 -18.53 41.53
N TRP A 391 11.89 -19.65 40.86
CA TRP A 391 11.28 -19.89 39.54
C TRP A 391 9.76 -20.07 39.54
N ARG A 392 9.10 -20.02 40.72
CA ARG A 392 7.63 -20.11 40.81
C ARG A 392 6.93 -18.92 40.16
N GLN A 393 7.63 -17.80 39.99
CA GLN A 393 7.14 -16.56 39.35
C GLN A 393 7.53 -16.47 37.87
N LEU A 394 8.12 -17.53 37.32
CA LEU A 394 8.50 -17.55 35.90
C LEU A 394 7.24 -17.62 35.04
N GLY A 395 6.95 -16.56 34.32
CA GLY A 395 5.82 -16.44 33.39
C GLY A 395 6.28 -16.29 31.94
N THR A 396 5.36 -16.45 31.01
CA THR A 396 5.62 -16.23 29.58
C THR A 396 6.05 -14.80 29.26
N HIS A 397 5.70 -13.83 30.09
CA HIS A 397 6.10 -12.43 29.95
C HIS A 397 7.51 -12.13 30.43
N SER A 398 8.15 -13.07 31.13
CA SER A 398 9.50 -12.85 31.67
C SER A 398 10.59 -12.84 30.61
N VAL A 399 10.33 -13.40 29.45
CA VAL A 399 11.25 -13.44 28.32
C VAL A 399 10.49 -13.24 27.01
N GLN A 400 10.97 -12.34 26.19
CA GLN A 400 10.46 -12.12 24.84
C GLN A 400 11.55 -12.40 23.80
N LEU A 401 11.16 -13.01 22.70
CA LEU A 401 12.00 -13.22 21.52
C LEU A 401 11.28 -12.62 20.32
N ILE A 402 11.72 -11.46 19.89
CA ILE A 402 11.03 -10.65 18.88
C ILE A 402 11.83 -10.68 17.58
N GLU A 403 11.24 -11.10 16.47
CA GLU A 403 11.80 -10.91 15.15
C GLU A 403 11.81 -9.41 14.82
N ILE A 404 12.96 -8.84 14.52
CA ILE A 404 13.09 -7.42 14.18
C ILE A 404 12.45 -7.19 12.80
N GLY A 405 11.48 -6.28 12.73
CA GLY A 405 10.63 -6.09 11.55
C GLY A 405 9.52 -7.13 11.39
N GLY A 406 9.30 -7.98 12.41
CA GLY A 406 8.32 -9.05 12.39
C GLY A 406 7.60 -9.23 13.72
N LYS A 407 7.13 -10.44 13.97
CA LYS A 407 6.30 -10.79 15.15
C LYS A 407 7.13 -11.33 16.30
N GLU A 408 6.50 -11.40 17.46
CA GLU A 408 7.07 -12.10 18.62
C GLU A 408 7.00 -13.61 18.39
N SER A 409 8.13 -14.27 18.60
CA SER A 409 8.24 -15.72 18.56
C SER A 409 7.87 -16.30 19.92
N SER A 410 6.88 -17.18 19.96
CA SER A 410 6.53 -17.86 21.20
C SER A 410 7.67 -18.75 21.69
N VAL A 411 7.96 -18.67 22.99
CA VAL A 411 9.00 -19.46 23.65
C VAL A 411 8.43 -20.26 24.81
N ARG A 412 9.06 -21.38 25.12
CA ARG A 412 8.87 -22.07 26.38
C ARG A 412 10.11 -21.92 27.24
N LEU A 413 9.92 -21.90 28.55
CA LEU A 413 10.98 -21.75 29.54
C LEU A 413 11.15 -23.06 30.31
N GLU A 414 12.36 -23.59 30.33
CA GLU A 414 12.67 -24.80 31.09
C GLU A 414 13.70 -24.51 32.19
N VAL A 415 13.31 -24.74 33.43
CA VAL A 415 14.23 -24.63 34.58
C VAL A 415 15.21 -25.82 34.60
N LYS A 416 16.48 -25.54 34.47
CA LYS A 416 17.54 -26.56 34.55
C LYS A 416 18.06 -26.75 35.97
N ASN A 417 18.18 -25.68 36.73
CA ASN A 417 18.57 -25.69 38.13
C ASN A 417 18.19 -24.37 38.82
N GLY A 418 18.59 -24.17 40.06
CA GLY A 418 18.28 -22.95 40.81
C GLY A 418 18.79 -21.65 40.20
N LYS A 419 19.75 -21.69 39.27
CA LYS A 419 20.36 -20.51 38.66
C LYS A 419 20.17 -20.43 37.14
N THR A 420 19.65 -21.44 36.49
CA THR A 420 19.70 -21.58 35.04
C THR A 420 18.34 -21.96 34.47
N ILE A 421 17.92 -21.22 33.45
CA ILE A 421 16.80 -21.60 32.59
C ILE A 421 17.25 -21.71 31.14
N GLU A 422 16.55 -22.51 30.37
CA GLU A 422 16.60 -22.47 28.90
C GLU A 422 15.37 -21.80 28.34
N VAL A 423 15.60 -20.92 27.35
CA VAL A 423 14.58 -20.32 26.52
C VAL A 423 14.58 -21.05 25.19
N ILE A 424 13.48 -21.72 24.90
CA ILE A 424 13.36 -22.59 23.73
C ILE A 424 12.26 -22.06 22.81
N PRO A 425 12.59 -21.58 21.61
CA PRO A 425 11.58 -21.18 20.62
C PRO A 425 10.67 -22.38 20.28
N ASN A 426 9.36 -22.15 20.23
CA ASN A 426 8.39 -23.20 19.90
C ASN A 426 8.42 -23.61 18.42
N ALA A 427 8.94 -22.73 17.56
CA ALA A 427 9.21 -23.01 16.16
C ALA A 427 10.68 -22.65 15.84
N PRO A 428 11.31 -23.26 14.83
CA PRO A 428 12.64 -22.85 14.37
C PRO A 428 12.67 -21.37 14.00
N LEU A 429 13.76 -20.68 14.34
CA LEU A 429 14.03 -19.32 13.90
C LEU A 429 14.19 -19.30 12.38
N GLN A 430 13.90 -18.16 11.76
CA GLN A 430 14.04 -18.01 10.30
C GLN A 430 15.48 -17.66 9.93
N SER A 431 16.03 -18.36 8.94
CA SER A 431 17.36 -18.07 8.40
C SER A 431 17.42 -16.68 7.79
N GLY A 432 18.52 -15.96 8.03
CA GLY A 432 18.72 -14.59 7.52
C GLY A 432 17.95 -13.50 8.28
N LYS A 433 17.24 -13.87 9.36
CA LYS A 433 16.49 -12.90 10.18
C LYS A 433 17.27 -12.54 11.44
N GLU A 434 16.90 -11.39 11.98
CA GLU A 434 17.41 -10.85 13.23
C GLU A 434 16.33 -10.87 14.30
N TYR A 435 16.74 -11.11 15.52
CA TYR A 435 15.84 -11.18 16.68
C TYR A 435 16.41 -10.34 17.83
N LEU A 436 15.51 -9.83 18.65
CA LEU A 436 15.83 -9.23 19.94
C LEU A 436 15.35 -10.18 21.04
N LEU A 437 16.29 -10.72 21.84
CA LEU A 437 15.98 -11.50 23.03
C LEU A 437 15.98 -10.54 24.23
N ILE A 438 14.85 -10.44 24.92
CA ILE A 438 14.65 -9.57 26.07
C ILE A 438 14.33 -10.44 27.28
N ILE A 439 15.00 -10.16 28.41
CA ILE A 439 14.76 -10.80 29.69
C ILE A 439 14.37 -9.71 30.68
N HIS A 440 13.12 -9.75 31.12
CA HIS A 440 12.54 -8.74 32.01
C HIS A 440 12.97 -8.93 33.46
N PRO A 441 13.07 -7.84 34.27
CA PRO A 441 13.57 -7.88 35.64
C PRO A 441 12.53 -8.30 36.70
N GLU A 442 11.54 -9.11 36.32
CA GLU A 442 10.41 -9.47 37.19
C GLU A 442 10.72 -10.60 38.19
N TRP A 443 11.93 -11.14 38.15
CA TRP A 443 12.31 -12.31 38.92
C TRP A 443 12.83 -11.94 40.32
N LYS A 444 12.60 -12.83 41.28
CA LYS A 444 13.15 -12.74 42.63
C LYS A 444 14.12 -13.89 42.90
N ASP A 445 15.17 -13.57 43.67
CA ASP A 445 16.03 -14.61 44.22
C ASP A 445 15.30 -15.35 45.37
N LYS A 446 15.83 -16.47 45.81
CA LYS A 446 15.26 -17.26 46.93
C LYS A 446 15.17 -16.49 48.22
N SER A 447 15.90 -15.38 48.38
CA SER A 447 15.79 -14.47 49.53
C SER A 447 14.71 -13.41 49.40
N GLY A 448 13.95 -13.41 48.28
CA GLY A 448 12.86 -12.47 48.00
C GLY A 448 13.32 -11.13 47.39
N ARG A 449 14.60 -10.97 47.06
CA ARG A 449 15.12 -9.75 46.44
C ARG A 449 14.87 -9.78 44.93
N SER A 450 14.28 -8.72 44.39
CA SER A 450 14.01 -8.59 42.95
C SER A 450 15.30 -8.38 42.13
N VAL A 451 15.31 -8.90 40.90
CA VAL A 451 16.24 -8.49 39.86
C VAL A 451 15.96 -7.04 39.54
N THR A 452 16.98 -6.20 39.52
CA THR A 452 16.79 -4.74 39.38
C THR A 452 16.90 -4.25 37.94
N LYS A 453 17.49 -5.02 37.06
CA LYS A 453 17.69 -4.66 35.66
C LYS A 453 17.37 -5.81 34.72
N GLY A 454 16.58 -5.54 33.71
CA GLY A 454 16.43 -6.43 32.58
C GLY A 454 17.70 -6.46 31.71
N ILE A 455 17.77 -7.42 30.84
CA ILE A 455 18.83 -7.51 29.84
C ILE A 455 18.22 -7.73 28.47
N TYR A 456 18.93 -7.30 27.42
CA TYR A 456 18.58 -7.64 26.05
C TYR A 456 19.84 -7.91 25.23
N LEU A 457 19.67 -8.66 24.16
CA LEU A 457 20.71 -8.92 23.18
C LEU A 457 20.14 -9.18 21.79
N GLN A 458 20.88 -8.80 20.79
CA GLN A 458 20.55 -9.06 19.39
C GLN A 458 21.02 -10.47 18.99
N VAL A 459 20.25 -11.12 18.14
CA VAL A 459 20.55 -12.47 17.64
C VAL A 459 20.40 -12.48 16.13
N THR A 460 21.45 -12.86 15.39
CA THR A 460 21.39 -13.08 13.95
C THR A 460 21.38 -14.56 13.64
N VAL A 461 20.56 -15.01 12.69
CA VAL A 461 20.35 -16.41 12.33
C VAL A 461 20.98 -16.70 10.98
N LYS A 462 21.79 -17.77 10.88
CA LYS A 462 22.42 -18.19 9.61
C LYS A 462 21.51 -19.07 8.77
#